data_b575a24a7e1de465d595d8468686e5de
#
_entry.id   b575a24a7e1de465d595d8468686e5de
#
_cell.length_a   1.000
_cell.length_b   1.000
_cell.length_c   1.000
_cell.angle_alpha   90.00
_cell.angle_beta   90.00
_cell.angle_gamma   90.00
#
_symmetry.space_group_name_H-M   'P 1'
#
loop_
_entity.id
_entity.type
_entity.pdbx_description
1 polymer ?
#
loop_
_entity_poly.entity_id
_entity_poly.type
_entity_poly.pdbx_seq_one_letter_code
_entity_poly.pdbx_strand_id
1 'polypeptide(L)'
;MSKGSSFMIGRALTSVFWGIVADRYGRKPVILLGTLAVVIFNTLFGLSVNFWMAIITRFLLGSLNGLLGPIKAYAVEIFRAEYQALGLSTVSTAWGIGLIIGPALGGFLAQPAEKYPNLFSKDSLFGRFPYFLPCFCISLFALVVSIVSCWLPETLHVHNEKKTSSNDSYDALEAATGASKGDETRTDDKGRKPSSNESLLKNWPLMSSIIVYCIFSLHDMAYTEIFSLWAESSRKLGGLGYTTEDVGEVLAISGFSLLVFQLSLYPYMERILGPIPVARISAVISILLLSSYPFIAMLSGLGLSILINCASIMKNVFSVSIITGLFILQNNAVDQNQRGAANGISMTGMSLFKAVGPAGGGAM
;
A
#
# COMPACT_ATOMS: atom_id res chain seq x y z
N MET A 1 17.15 -0.49 17.28
CA MET A 1 15.98 -0.98 16.54
C MET A 1 14.92 0.11 16.57
N SER A 2 14.51 0.66 15.44
CA SER A 2 13.49 1.71 15.44
C SER A 2 12.10 1.12 15.75
N LYS A 3 11.21 1.90 16.39
CA LYS A 3 9.83 1.48 16.71
C LYS A 3 9.04 1.12 15.44
N GLY A 4 9.41 1.64 14.28
CA GLY A 4 8.83 1.32 12.98
C GLY A 4 9.23 -0.07 12.46
N SER A 5 10.46 -0.50 12.71
CA SER A 5 10.95 -1.82 12.29
C SER A 5 10.19 -2.97 12.95
N SER A 6 9.78 -2.83 14.23
CA SER A 6 9.01 -3.87 14.93
C SER A 6 7.64 -4.13 14.31
N PHE A 7 6.96 -3.08 13.85
CA PHE A 7 5.69 -3.20 13.10
C PHE A 7 5.89 -3.94 11.76
N MET A 8 6.93 -3.59 11.01
CA MET A 8 7.22 -4.24 9.72
C MET A 8 7.59 -5.71 9.88
N ILE A 9 8.36 -6.06 10.93
CA ILE A 9 8.70 -7.45 11.25
C ILE A 9 7.44 -8.23 11.61
N GLY A 10 6.59 -7.71 12.51
CA GLY A 10 5.32 -8.34 12.86
C GLY A 10 4.47 -8.64 11.63
N ARG A 11 4.33 -7.65 10.74
CA ARG A 11 3.59 -7.80 9.49
C ARG A 11 4.23 -8.81 8.54
N ALA A 12 5.56 -8.80 8.40
CA ALA A 12 6.26 -9.74 7.53
C ALA A 12 6.00 -11.20 7.94
N LEU A 13 5.99 -11.49 9.23
CA LEU A 13 5.78 -12.84 9.75
C LEU A 13 4.37 -13.37 9.53
N THR A 14 3.37 -12.50 9.50
CA THR A 14 1.95 -12.93 9.51
C THR A 14 1.17 -12.62 8.24
N SER A 15 1.72 -11.85 7.28
CA SER A 15 1.01 -11.44 6.07
C SER A 15 0.51 -12.62 5.22
N VAL A 16 1.32 -13.67 5.06
CA VAL A 16 0.91 -14.88 4.32
C VAL A 16 -0.21 -15.60 5.05
N PHE A 17 -0.10 -15.75 6.38
CA PHE A 17 -1.13 -16.36 7.20
C PHE A 17 -2.47 -15.66 7.03
N TRP A 18 -2.51 -14.33 7.17
CA TRP A 18 -3.73 -13.54 6.99
C TRP A 18 -4.27 -13.61 5.56
N GLY A 19 -3.39 -13.69 4.55
CA GLY A 19 -3.77 -13.92 3.17
C GLY A 19 -4.51 -15.24 2.98
N ILE A 20 -3.98 -16.33 3.52
CA ILE A 20 -4.61 -17.67 3.48
C ILE A 20 -5.93 -17.69 4.26
N VAL A 21 -5.98 -17.04 5.44
CA VAL A 21 -7.21 -16.91 6.22
C VAL A 21 -8.29 -16.18 5.43
N ALA A 22 -7.91 -15.09 4.73
CA ALA A 22 -8.83 -14.34 3.89
C ALA A 22 -9.33 -15.13 2.67
N ASP A 23 -8.49 -15.97 2.08
CA ASP A 23 -8.88 -16.86 0.97
C ASP A 23 -9.84 -17.97 1.43
N ARG A 24 -9.69 -18.42 2.68
CA ARG A 24 -10.48 -19.55 3.21
C ARG A 24 -11.79 -19.14 3.89
N TYR A 25 -11.74 -18.06 4.67
CA TYR A 25 -12.86 -17.63 5.54
C TYR A 25 -13.57 -16.36 5.05
N GLY A 26 -13.04 -15.73 3.99
CA GLY A 26 -13.57 -14.50 3.42
C GLY A 26 -12.72 -13.27 3.71
N ARG A 27 -12.93 -12.24 2.92
CA ARG A 27 -12.17 -10.98 3.00
C ARG A 27 -12.65 -10.12 4.18
N LYS A 28 -13.95 -10.03 4.37
CA LYS A 28 -14.60 -9.18 5.37
C LYS A 28 -14.17 -9.49 6.80
N PRO A 29 -14.14 -10.74 7.29
CA PRO A 29 -13.71 -11.05 8.66
C PRO A 29 -12.28 -10.58 8.94
N VAL A 30 -11.36 -10.74 7.98
CA VAL A 30 -9.96 -10.32 8.15
C VAL A 30 -9.84 -8.80 8.17
N ILE A 31 -10.62 -8.08 7.36
CA ILE A 31 -10.68 -6.62 7.37
C ILE A 31 -11.18 -6.12 8.74
N LEU A 32 -12.24 -6.72 9.29
CA LEU A 32 -12.78 -6.36 10.59
C LEU A 32 -11.79 -6.64 11.73
N LEU A 33 -11.15 -7.81 11.74
CA LEU A 33 -10.13 -8.14 12.74
C LEU A 33 -8.93 -7.19 12.67
N GLY A 34 -8.47 -6.88 11.47
CA GLY A 34 -7.34 -5.95 11.27
C GLY A 34 -7.66 -4.53 11.70
N THR A 35 -8.85 -4.00 11.41
CA THR A 35 -9.27 -2.67 11.86
C THR A 35 -9.45 -2.63 13.39
N LEU A 36 -10.00 -3.67 13.99
CA LEU A 36 -10.13 -3.80 15.44
C LEU A 36 -8.75 -3.86 16.13
N ALA A 37 -7.80 -4.57 15.53
CA ALA A 37 -6.42 -4.60 16.02
C ALA A 37 -5.79 -3.19 16.02
N VAL A 38 -6.09 -2.36 15.02
CA VAL A 38 -5.66 -0.95 15.00
C VAL A 38 -6.26 -0.19 16.19
N VAL A 39 -7.57 -0.34 16.46
CA VAL A 39 -8.22 0.32 17.58
C VAL A 39 -7.53 -0.01 18.90
N ILE A 40 -7.29 -1.29 19.17
CA ILE A 40 -6.73 -1.76 20.44
C ILE A 40 -5.25 -1.40 20.57
N PHE A 41 -4.43 -1.88 19.65
CA PHE A 41 -2.97 -1.80 19.80
C PHE A 41 -2.39 -0.41 19.55
N ASN A 42 -3.05 0.42 18.72
CA ASN A 42 -2.63 1.81 18.56
C ASN A 42 -2.99 2.66 19.79
N THR A 43 -4.13 2.40 20.44
CA THR A 43 -4.47 3.01 21.74
C THR A 43 -3.46 2.62 22.82
N LEU A 44 -3.14 1.32 22.93
CA LEU A 44 -2.14 0.82 23.88
C LEU A 44 -0.74 1.38 23.59
N PHE A 45 -0.40 1.58 22.33
CA PHE A 45 0.85 2.25 21.97
C PHE A 45 0.90 3.69 22.46
N GLY A 46 -0.20 4.44 22.33
CA GLY A 46 -0.31 5.80 22.85
C GLY A 46 -0.18 5.88 24.39
N LEU A 47 -0.61 4.83 25.12
CA LEU A 47 -0.51 4.68 26.57
C LEU A 47 0.80 4.02 27.03
N SER A 48 1.79 3.82 26.14
CA SER A 48 3.02 3.13 26.52
C SER A 48 3.84 3.92 27.52
N VAL A 49 4.13 3.29 28.67
CA VAL A 49 4.93 3.85 29.79
C VAL A 49 6.43 3.63 29.60
N ASN A 50 6.81 2.59 28.85
CA ASN A 50 8.20 2.24 28.63
C ASN A 50 8.46 1.80 27.19
N PHE A 51 9.75 1.75 26.83
CA PHE A 51 10.20 1.41 25.47
C PHE A 51 9.76 0.01 25.02
N TRP A 52 9.81 -0.98 25.92
CA TRP A 52 9.45 -2.36 25.60
C TRP A 52 7.95 -2.51 25.31
N MET A 53 7.09 -1.84 26.08
CA MET A 53 5.65 -1.80 25.84
C MET A 53 5.36 -1.20 24.45
N ALA A 54 6.06 -0.12 24.08
CA ALA A 54 5.91 0.49 22.76
C ALA A 54 6.34 -0.45 21.61
N ILE A 55 7.42 -1.22 21.78
CA ILE A 55 7.88 -2.21 20.81
C ILE A 55 6.87 -3.34 20.68
N ILE A 56 6.42 -3.91 21.81
CA ILE A 56 5.50 -5.05 21.82
C ILE A 56 4.16 -4.66 21.19
N THR A 57 3.60 -3.52 21.55
CA THR A 57 2.32 -3.06 20.98
C THR A 57 2.43 -2.78 19.49
N ARG A 58 3.54 -2.23 19.00
CA ARG A 58 3.81 -2.05 17.57
C ARG A 58 4.00 -3.37 16.83
N PHE A 59 4.69 -4.32 17.44
CA PHE A 59 4.85 -5.66 16.88
C PHE A 59 3.51 -6.39 16.75
N LEU A 60 2.70 -6.38 17.83
CA LEU A 60 1.37 -6.98 17.83
C LEU A 60 0.43 -6.29 16.83
N LEU A 61 0.48 -4.96 16.75
CA LEU A 61 -0.25 -4.22 15.73
C LEU A 61 0.15 -4.68 14.33
N GLY A 62 1.44 -4.80 14.04
CA GLY A 62 1.93 -5.31 12.75
C GLY A 62 1.47 -6.73 12.48
N SER A 63 1.54 -7.62 13.48
CA SER A 63 1.18 -9.03 13.35
C SER A 63 -0.31 -9.27 13.13
N LEU A 64 -1.17 -8.47 13.75
CA LEU A 64 -2.63 -8.62 13.65
C LEU A 64 -3.26 -7.72 12.57
N ASN A 65 -2.51 -6.75 12.05
CA ASN A 65 -2.95 -5.88 10.96
C ASN A 65 -2.62 -6.50 9.59
N GLY A 66 -3.25 -7.65 9.30
CA GLY A 66 -3.09 -8.37 8.03
C GLY A 66 -3.97 -7.88 6.89
N LEU A 67 -4.56 -6.68 6.98
CA LEU A 67 -5.61 -6.25 6.05
C LEU A 67 -5.12 -5.76 4.68
N LEU A 68 -3.86 -5.38 4.50
CA LEU A 68 -3.39 -4.81 3.22
C LEU A 68 -3.46 -5.78 2.03
N GLY A 69 -3.21 -7.07 2.26
CA GLY A 69 -3.39 -8.10 1.24
C GLY A 69 -4.86 -8.31 0.86
N PRO A 70 -5.70 -8.65 1.85
CA PRO A 70 -7.14 -8.83 1.66
C PRO A 70 -7.86 -7.63 1.07
N ILE A 71 -7.53 -6.39 1.46
CA ILE A 71 -8.14 -5.17 0.87
C ILE A 71 -7.85 -5.06 -0.63
N LYS A 72 -6.64 -5.40 -1.09
CA LYS A 72 -6.31 -5.37 -2.51
C LYS A 72 -7.10 -6.43 -3.29
N ALA A 73 -7.19 -7.64 -2.75
CA ALA A 73 -8.00 -8.70 -3.33
C ALA A 73 -9.48 -8.28 -3.37
N TYR A 74 -10.00 -7.74 -2.27
CA TYR A 74 -11.36 -7.22 -2.17
C TYR A 74 -11.64 -6.12 -3.20
N ALA A 75 -10.71 -5.17 -3.38
CA ALA A 75 -10.85 -4.11 -4.37
C ALA A 75 -10.93 -4.63 -5.81
N VAL A 76 -10.16 -5.68 -6.14
CA VAL A 76 -10.23 -6.31 -7.47
C VAL A 76 -11.51 -7.13 -7.64
N GLU A 77 -12.03 -7.73 -6.57
CA GLU A 77 -13.20 -8.62 -6.61
C GLU A 77 -14.54 -7.85 -6.66
N ILE A 78 -14.63 -6.69 -6.00
CA ILE A 78 -15.86 -5.90 -5.95
C ILE A 78 -16.11 -5.11 -7.23
N PHE A 79 -15.06 -4.76 -7.97
CA PHE A 79 -15.16 -4.03 -9.23
C PHE A 79 -15.23 -4.98 -10.43
N ARG A 80 -15.97 -4.59 -11.49
CA ARG A 80 -15.90 -5.27 -12.78
C ARG A 80 -14.51 -5.15 -13.37
N ALA A 81 -14.12 -6.07 -14.27
CA ALA A 81 -12.79 -6.12 -14.88
C ALA A 81 -12.33 -4.76 -15.47
N GLU A 82 -13.26 -4.00 -16.06
CA GLU A 82 -13.02 -2.68 -16.64
C GLU A 82 -12.65 -1.60 -15.60
N TYR A 83 -13.05 -1.78 -14.33
CA TYR A 83 -12.88 -0.81 -13.25
C TYR A 83 -11.93 -1.27 -12.14
N GLN A 84 -11.25 -2.40 -12.32
CA GLN A 84 -10.32 -2.95 -11.30
C GLN A 84 -9.16 -1.99 -11.00
N ALA A 85 -8.65 -1.31 -12.02
CA ALA A 85 -7.63 -0.28 -11.85
C ALA A 85 -8.11 0.87 -10.96
N LEU A 86 -9.37 1.31 -11.12
CA LEU A 86 -9.98 2.32 -10.27
C LEU A 86 -10.08 1.85 -8.81
N GLY A 87 -10.48 0.59 -8.59
CA GLY A 87 -10.52 -0.02 -7.25
C GLY A 87 -9.16 -0.03 -6.58
N LEU A 88 -8.12 -0.49 -7.26
CA LEU A 88 -6.75 -0.51 -6.73
C LEU A 88 -6.15 0.88 -6.59
N SER A 89 -6.46 1.82 -7.51
CA SER A 89 -6.02 3.20 -7.38
C SER A 89 -6.65 3.88 -6.16
N THR A 90 -7.90 3.57 -5.82
CA THR A 90 -8.56 4.05 -4.59
C THR A 90 -7.80 3.59 -3.34
N VAL A 91 -7.39 2.31 -3.28
CA VAL A 91 -6.56 1.79 -2.16
C VAL A 91 -5.22 2.53 -2.07
N SER A 92 -4.56 2.74 -3.20
CA SER A 92 -3.28 3.45 -3.25
C SER A 92 -3.43 4.94 -2.88
N THR A 93 -4.54 5.57 -3.30
CA THR A 93 -4.88 6.95 -2.94
C THR A 93 -5.11 7.10 -1.43
N ALA A 94 -5.87 6.17 -0.83
CA ALA A 94 -6.07 6.15 0.63
C ALA A 94 -4.75 6.03 1.38
N TRP A 95 -3.80 5.24 0.87
CA TRP A 95 -2.44 5.17 1.40
C TRP A 95 -1.71 6.52 1.31
N GLY A 96 -1.77 7.19 0.15
CA GLY A 96 -1.18 8.51 -0.07
C GLY A 96 -1.76 9.57 0.87
N ILE A 97 -3.08 9.61 1.04
CA ILE A 97 -3.77 10.48 2.00
C ILE A 97 -3.25 10.24 3.42
N GLY A 98 -3.11 8.97 3.82
CA GLY A 98 -2.60 8.59 5.13
C GLY A 98 -1.17 9.08 5.38
N LEU A 99 -0.32 9.08 4.36
CA LEU A 99 1.06 9.58 4.44
C LEU A 99 1.14 11.10 4.64
N ILE A 100 0.12 11.86 4.23
CA ILE A 100 0.05 13.30 4.41
C ILE A 100 -0.60 13.64 5.76
N ILE A 101 -1.80 13.08 5.99
CA ILE A 101 -2.60 13.40 7.18
C ILE A 101 -1.96 12.82 8.44
N GLY A 102 -1.31 11.65 8.35
CA GLY A 102 -0.69 10.98 9.50
C GLY A 102 0.34 11.83 10.22
N PRO A 103 1.42 12.28 9.55
CA PRO A 103 2.42 13.17 10.15
C PRO A 103 1.83 14.50 10.61
N ALA A 104 0.87 15.09 9.87
CA ALA A 104 0.21 16.33 10.25
C ALA A 104 -0.55 16.15 11.59
N LEU A 105 -1.40 15.14 11.70
CA LEU A 105 -2.09 14.82 12.96
C LEU A 105 -1.09 14.53 14.08
N GLY A 106 -0.05 13.75 13.80
CA GLY A 106 1.02 13.47 14.75
C GLY A 106 1.70 14.74 15.23
N GLY A 107 2.03 15.65 14.31
CA GLY A 107 2.68 16.93 14.64
C GLY A 107 1.80 17.88 15.44
N PHE A 108 0.54 18.06 15.05
CA PHE A 108 -0.39 18.98 15.72
C PHE A 108 -0.87 18.46 17.07
N LEU A 109 -1.15 17.17 17.19
CA LEU A 109 -1.77 16.57 18.37
C LEU A 109 -0.75 15.98 19.38
N ALA A 110 0.53 15.88 19.01
CA ALA A 110 1.57 15.45 19.95
C ALA A 110 1.84 16.51 21.01
N GLN A 111 2.10 16.06 22.25
CA GLN A 111 2.42 16.90 23.40
C GLN A 111 1.36 17.98 23.69
N PRO A 112 0.06 17.62 23.79
CA PRO A 112 -1.01 18.61 23.86
C PRO A 112 -0.95 19.48 25.11
N ALA A 113 -0.45 18.98 26.23
CA ALA A 113 -0.30 19.77 27.48
C ALA A 113 0.82 20.83 27.39
N GLU A 114 1.79 20.67 26.47
CA GLU A 114 2.83 21.67 26.22
C GLU A 114 2.39 22.70 25.17
N LYS A 115 1.75 22.22 24.09
CA LYS A 115 1.31 23.08 22.97
C LYS A 115 0.04 23.87 23.27
N TYR A 116 -0.88 23.27 24.04
CA TYR A 116 -2.20 23.82 24.34
C TYR A 116 -2.46 23.84 25.85
N PRO A 117 -1.64 24.57 26.67
CA PRO A 117 -1.71 24.54 28.14
C PRO A 117 -3.06 25.03 28.68
N ASN A 118 -3.79 25.85 27.92
CA ASN A 118 -5.11 26.34 28.30
C ASN A 118 -6.23 25.30 28.14
N LEU A 119 -6.00 24.24 27.31
CA LEU A 119 -6.97 23.17 27.06
C LEU A 119 -6.64 21.90 27.81
N PHE A 120 -5.35 21.61 28.01
CA PHE A 120 -4.89 20.36 28.61
C PHE A 120 -3.98 20.65 29.81
N SER A 121 -4.42 20.24 31.00
CA SER A 121 -3.60 20.34 32.20
C SER A 121 -2.41 19.37 32.15
N LYS A 122 -1.28 19.75 32.75
CA LYS A 122 -0.08 18.91 32.90
C LYS A 122 -0.38 17.64 33.74
N ASP A 123 -1.32 17.72 34.69
CA ASP A 123 -1.74 16.60 35.56
C ASP A 123 -2.77 15.69 34.86
N SER A 124 -3.22 16.03 33.65
CA SER A 124 -4.16 15.23 32.87
C SER A 124 -3.52 13.96 32.28
N LEU A 125 -4.35 13.03 31.82
CA LEU A 125 -3.91 11.86 31.07
C LEU A 125 -3.02 12.25 29.86
N PHE A 126 -3.32 13.37 29.22
CA PHE A 126 -2.60 13.88 28.07
C PHE A 126 -1.25 14.52 28.43
N GLY A 127 -1.09 15.03 29.64
CA GLY A 127 0.21 15.46 30.17
C GLY A 127 1.11 14.27 30.52
N ARG A 128 0.52 13.21 31.09
CA ARG A 128 1.24 11.98 31.43
C ARG A 128 1.65 11.15 30.20
N PHE A 129 0.83 11.16 29.15
CA PHE A 129 1.06 10.43 27.91
C PHE A 129 1.04 11.37 26.69
N PRO A 130 2.16 12.00 26.35
CA PRO A 130 2.23 13.10 25.39
C PRO A 130 1.87 12.67 23.94
N TYR A 131 1.94 11.39 23.62
CA TYR A 131 1.61 10.84 22.30
C TYR A 131 0.25 10.10 22.29
N PHE A 132 -0.48 10.14 23.39
CA PHE A 132 -1.76 9.43 23.48
C PHE A 132 -2.85 10.07 22.59
N LEU A 133 -2.93 11.39 22.55
CA LEU A 133 -3.99 12.11 21.81
C LEU A 133 -3.99 11.76 20.31
N PRO A 134 -2.89 11.83 19.56
CA PRO A 134 -2.88 11.45 18.14
C PRO A 134 -3.21 9.96 17.95
N CYS A 135 -2.72 9.07 18.80
CA CYS A 135 -3.03 7.65 18.73
C CYS A 135 -4.52 7.38 18.99
N PHE A 136 -5.11 8.08 19.96
CA PHE A 136 -6.52 7.96 20.30
C PHE A 136 -7.43 8.45 19.14
N CYS A 137 -7.11 9.58 18.53
CA CYS A 137 -7.85 10.09 17.36
C CYS A 137 -7.83 9.09 16.19
N ILE A 138 -6.67 8.50 15.89
CA ILE A 138 -6.56 7.48 14.85
C ILE A 138 -7.34 6.22 15.22
N SER A 139 -7.31 5.80 16.50
CA SER A 139 -8.05 4.63 16.98
C SER A 139 -9.56 4.85 16.94
N LEU A 140 -10.03 6.05 17.26
CA LEU A 140 -11.44 6.41 17.14
C LEU A 140 -11.90 6.39 15.68
N PHE A 141 -11.08 6.93 14.77
CA PHE A 141 -11.35 6.85 13.34
C PHE A 141 -11.39 5.38 12.86
N ALA A 142 -10.44 4.55 13.28
CA ALA A 142 -10.42 3.12 12.98
C ALA A 142 -11.65 2.38 13.52
N LEU A 143 -12.17 2.78 14.69
CA LEU A 143 -13.41 2.24 15.25
C LEU A 143 -14.62 2.56 14.36
N VAL A 144 -14.74 3.80 13.90
CA VAL A 144 -15.80 4.19 12.96
C VAL A 144 -15.69 3.39 11.66
N VAL A 145 -14.48 3.25 11.11
CA VAL A 145 -14.24 2.44 9.91
C VAL A 145 -14.60 0.97 10.17
N SER A 146 -14.28 0.41 11.34
CA SER A 146 -14.65 -0.97 11.70
C SER A 146 -16.16 -1.16 11.74
N ILE A 147 -16.90 -0.21 12.32
CA ILE A 147 -18.37 -0.23 12.34
C ILE A 147 -18.93 -0.16 10.92
N VAL A 148 -18.44 0.77 10.07
CA VAL A 148 -18.87 0.89 8.67
C VAL A 148 -18.54 -0.39 7.88
N SER A 149 -17.41 -1.03 8.17
CA SER A 149 -17.00 -2.28 7.51
C SER A 149 -17.95 -3.46 7.80
N CYS A 150 -18.78 -3.38 8.84
CA CYS A 150 -19.81 -4.40 9.08
C CYS A 150 -20.87 -4.46 7.97
N TRP A 151 -21.09 -3.36 7.24
CA TRP A 151 -22.04 -3.31 6.11
C TRP A 151 -21.41 -3.69 4.76
N LEU A 152 -20.08 -3.91 4.70
CA LEU A 152 -19.43 -4.37 3.47
C LEU A 152 -19.95 -5.77 3.08
N PRO A 153 -20.22 -6.02 1.79
CA PRO A 153 -20.57 -7.37 1.31
C PRO A 153 -19.34 -8.29 1.38
N GLU A 154 -19.55 -9.60 1.58
CA GLU A 154 -18.49 -10.58 1.39
C GLU A 154 -18.34 -10.90 -0.09
N THR A 155 -17.09 -10.89 -0.60
CA THR A 155 -16.83 -11.08 -2.03
C THR A 155 -16.54 -12.53 -2.39
N LEU A 156 -16.08 -13.34 -1.44
CA LEU A 156 -15.65 -14.71 -1.70
C LEU A 156 -16.81 -15.64 -2.15
N HIS A 157 -18.00 -15.47 -1.58
CA HIS A 157 -19.15 -16.35 -1.84
C HIS A 157 -19.93 -16.00 -3.12
N VAL A 158 -19.93 -14.74 -3.53
CA VAL A 158 -20.70 -14.26 -4.71
C VAL A 158 -20.20 -14.88 -6.03
N HIS A 159 -18.93 -15.26 -6.10
CA HIS A 159 -18.34 -15.83 -7.31
C HIS A 159 -18.52 -17.36 -7.40
N ASN A 160 -18.64 -18.06 -6.28
CA ASN A 160 -18.91 -19.50 -6.28
C ASN A 160 -20.33 -19.80 -6.78
N GLU A 161 -21.32 -19.01 -6.40
CA GLU A 161 -22.70 -19.16 -6.93
C GLU A 161 -22.77 -18.90 -8.44
N LYS A 162 -22.04 -17.88 -8.96
CA LYS A 162 -22.01 -17.63 -10.41
C LYS A 162 -21.28 -18.72 -11.19
N LYS A 163 -20.23 -19.34 -10.64
CA LYS A 163 -19.53 -20.46 -11.30
C LYS A 163 -20.41 -21.73 -11.30
N THR A 164 -21.10 -22.02 -10.20
CA THR A 164 -22.02 -23.16 -10.14
C THR A 164 -23.18 -22.97 -11.10
N SER A 165 -23.81 -21.80 -11.13
CA SER A 165 -24.92 -21.48 -12.03
C SER A 165 -24.50 -21.47 -13.52
N SER A 166 -23.26 -21.06 -13.85
CA SER A 166 -22.77 -21.10 -15.24
C SER A 166 -22.39 -22.52 -15.67
N ASN A 167 -21.82 -23.37 -14.79
CA ASN A 167 -21.54 -24.76 -15.10
C ASN A 167 -22.82 -25.57 -15.29
N ASP A 168 -23.80 -25.39 -14.42
CA ASP A 168 -25.13 -26.05 -14.57
C ASP A 168 -25.82 -25.64 -15.89
N SER A 169 -25.60 -24.38 -16.34
CA SER A 169 -26.17 -23.93 -17.64
C SER A 169 -25.41 -24.49 -18.84
N TYR A 170 -24.10 -24.72 -18.74
CA TYR A 170 -23.31 -25.35 -19.81
C TYR A 170 -23.56 -26.86 -19.87
N ASP A 171 -23.64 -27.56 -18.74
CA ASP A 171 -23.98 -28.99 -18.68
C ASP A 171 -25.40 -29.27 -19.19
N ALA A 172 -26.36 -28.37 -18.90
CA ALA A 172 -27.69 -28.45 -19.44
C ALA A 172 -27.76 -28.19 -20.97
N LEU A 173 -26.89 -27.32 -21.49
CA LEU A 173 -26.80 -27.02 -22.92
C LEU A 173 -26.07 -28.14 -23.67
N GLU A 174 -25.05 -28.76 -23.07
CA GLU A 174 -24.30 -29.88 -23.64
C GLU A 174 -25.13 -31.17 -23.67
N ALA A 175 -25.99 -31.38 -22.66
CA ALA A 175 -26.97 -32.45 -22.64
C ALA A 175 -28.08 -32.26 -23.69
N ALA A 176 -28.42 -31.04 -24.08
CA ALA A 176 -29.43 -30.73 -25.09
C ALA A 176 -28.90 -30.76 -26.53
N THR A 177 -27.58 -30.71 -26.75
CA THR A 177 -26.95 -30.68 -28.10
C THR A 177 -26.18 -31.94 -28.46
N GLY A 178 -26.38 -33.03 -27.73
CA GLY A 178 -25.74 -34.33 -28.01
C GLY A 178 -26.18 -34.96 -29.33
N ALA A 179 -25.67 -34.51 -30.46
CA ALA A 179 -25.45 -35.23 -31.70
C ALA A 179 -24.89 -34.31 -32.78
N SER A 180 -23.59 -34.26 -32.98
CA SER A 180 -22.98 -34.31 -34.32
C SER A 180 -21.45 -34.27 -34.20
N LYS A 181 -20.79 -35.29 -34.74
CA LYS A 181 -19.35 -35.36 -34.97
C LYS A 181 -18.97 -34.41 -36.11
N GLY A 182 -17.89 -33.68 -35.93
CA GLY A 182 -17.20 -32.92 -36.98
C GLY A 182 -15.78 -32.61 -36.53
N ASP A 183 -14.85 -33.33 -37.12
CA ASP A 183 -13.41 -33.22 -36.99
C ASP A 183 -12.93 -31.90 -37.64
N GLU A 184 -12.33 -30.98 -36.88
CA GLU A 184 -11.52 -29.92 -37.46
C GLU A 184 -10.39 -29.53 -36.49
N THR A 185 -9.18 -29.79 -36.98
CA THR A 185 -7.87 -29.42 -36.47
C THR A 185 -7.78 -27.91 -36.22
N ARG A 186 -7.67 -27.51 -34.96
CA ARG A 186 -7.29 -26.14 -34.57
C ARG A 186 -5.98 -26.16 -33.80
N THR A 187 -4.99 -25.52 -34.41
CA THR A 187 -3.67 -25.17 -33.85
C THR A 187 -3.80 -24.45 -32.50
N ASP A 188 -3.21 -25.05 -31.50
CA ASP A 188 -3.16 -24.59 -30.12
C ASP A 188 -2.22 -23.40 -29.96
N ASP A 189 -2.77 -22.23 -29.70
CA ASP A 189 -2.11 -21.19 -28.95
C ASP A 189 -2.73 -21.16 -27.54
N LYS A 190 -2.32 -22.13 -26.72
CA LYS A 190 -2.75 -22.26 -25.33
C LYS A 190 -1.98 -21.28 -24.46
N GLY A 191 -2.56 -20.12 -24.22
CA GLY A 191 -2.32 -19.40 -22.97
C GLY A 191 -2.67 -20.32 -21.79
N ARG A 192 -1.62 -20.92 -21.21
CA ARG A 192 -1.68 -21.89 -20.11
C ARG A 192 -2.39 -21.26 -18.92
N LYS A 193 -3.69 -21.55 -18.73
CA LYS A 193 -4.38 -21.28 -17.46
C LYS A 193 -3.69 -22.10 -16.38
N PRO A 194 -3.14 -21.49 -15.33
CA PRO A 194 -2.55 -22.25 -14.24
C PRO A 194 -3.62 -23.14 -13.61
N SER A 195 -3.34 -24.43 -13.51
CA SER A 195 -4.22 -25.36 -12.81
C SER A 195 -4.31 -24.97 -11.34
N SER A 196 -5.49 -25.05 -10.74
CA SER A 196 -5.79 -24.60 -9.37
C SER A 196 -4.95 -25.28 -8.25
N ASN A 197 -4.01 -26.13 -8.60
CA ASN A 197 -3.14 -26.90 -7.71
C ASN A 197 -1.64 -26.57 -7.85
N GLU A 198 -1.23 -25.60 -8.70
CA GLU A 198 0.17 -25.23 -8.77
C GLU A 198 0.57 -24.37 -7.55
N SER A 199 1.71 -24.69 -6.95
CA SER A 199 2.29 -23.90 -5.85
C SER A 199 2.53 -22.46 -6.31
N LEU A 200 2.02 -21.46 -5.57
CA LEU A 200 2.18 -20.03 -5.86
C LEU A 200 3.64 -19.63 -6.10
N LEU A 201 4.58 -20.30 -5.44
CA LEU A 201 6.02 -20.05 -5.59
C LEU A 201 6.58 -20.51 -6.96
N LYS A 202 5.90 -21.42 -7.67
CA LYS A 202 6.26 -21.86 -9.02
C LYS A 202 5.64 -20.99 -10.12
N ASN A 203 4.67 -20.16 -9.77
CA ASN A 203 4.04 -19.23 -10.71
C ASN A 203 5.00 -18.08 -11.02
N TRP A 204 5.76 -18.20 -12.12
CA TRP A 204 6.77 -17.21 -12.51
C TRP A 204 6.21 -15.81 -12.80
N PRO A 205 5.07 -15.63 -13.50
CA PRO A 205 4.42 -14.33 -13.66
C PRO A 205 4.12 -13.62 -12.34
N LEU A 206 3.65 -14.37 -11.32
CA LEU A 206 3.42 -13.84 -9.98
C LEU A 206 4.75 -13.48 -9.30
N MET A 207 5.69 -14.42 -9.26
CA MET A 207 6.95 -14.24 -8.51
C MET A 207 7.81 -13.14 -9.09
N SER A 208 7.88 -13.02 -10.41
CA SER A 208 8.61 -11.91 -11.06
C SER A 208 8.01 -10.54 -10.72
N SER A 209 6.70 -10.41 -10.71
CA SER A 209 6.03 -9.17 -10.32
C SER A 209 6.22 -8.85 -8.82
N ILE A 210 6.26 -9.87 -7.94
CA ILE A 210 6.55 -9.69 -6.52
C ILE A 210 8.00 -9.24 -6.30
N ILE A 211 8.97 -9.85 -6.99
CA ILE A 211 10.38 -9.46 -6.90
C ILE A 211 10.57 -8.00 -7.30
N VAL A 212 10.01 -7.60 -8.45
CA VAL A 212 10.06 -6.20 -8.90
C VAL A 212 9.40 -5.27 -7.90
N TYR A 213 8.26 -5.67 -7.32
CA TYR A 213 7.58 -4.88 -6.28
C TYR A 213 8.42 -4.72 -5.01
N CYS A 214 9.11 -5.77 -4.57
CA CYS A 214 9.99 -5.71 -3.39
C CYS A 214 11.18 -4.78 -3.62
N ILE A 215 11.85 -4.89 -4.77
CA ILE A 215 12.98 -4.03 -5.15
C ILE A 215 12.52 -2.58 -5.26
N PHE A 216 11.38 -2.34 -5.92
CA PHE A 216 10.83 -1.00 -6.05
C PHE A 216 10.41 -0.41 -4.69
N SER A 217 9.88 -1.23 -3.80
CA SER A 217 9.50 -0.80 -2.44
C SER A 217 10.70 -0.43 -1.58
N LEU A 218 11.83 -1.13 -1.75
CA LEU A 218 13.12 -0.75 -1.13
C LEU A 218 13.60 0.59 -1.65
N HIS A 219 13.59 0.77 -2.98
CA HIS A 219 13.95 2.02 -3.64
C HIS A 219 13.09 3.20 -3.15
N ASP A 220 11.77 3.01 -3.10
CA ASP A 220 10.82 4.05 -2.67
C ASP A 220 11.04 4.46 -1.21
N MET A 221 11.33 3.49 -0.33
CA MET A 221 11.66 3.75 1.07
C MET A 221 13.01 4.46 1.21
N ALA A 222 14.03 3.99 0.49
CA ALA A 222 15.34 4.62 0.48
C ALA A 222 15.26 6.08 -0.02
N TYR A 223 14.50 6.33 -1.09
CA TYR A 223 14.29 7.70 -1.57
C TYR A 223 13.68 8.59 -0.48
N THR A 224 12.65 8.14 0.22
CA THR A 224 11.95 8.94 1.23
C THR A 224 12.90 9.35 2.36
N GLU A 225 13.75 8.45 2.84
CA GLU A 225 14.75 8.73 3.88
C GLU A 225 15.87 9.63 3.36
N ILE A 226 16.44 9.31 2.20
CA ILE A 226 17.55 10.06 1.61
C ILE A 226 17.10 11.46 1.21
N PHE A 227 15.91 11.62 0.63
CA PHE A 227 15.40 12.91 0.21
C PHE A 227 15.31 13.90 1.38
N SER A 228 14.77 13.48 2.51
CA SER A 228 14.64 14.34 3.69
C SER A 228 16.02 14.77 4.22
N LEU A 229 16.94 13.82 4.37
CA LEU A 229 18.30 14.08 4.83
C LEU A 229 19.08 14.97 3.86
N TRP A 230 18.98 14.72 2.57
CA TRP A 230 19.64 15.50 1.53
C TRP A 230 19.09 16.93 1.44
N ALA A 231 17.78 17.11 1.55
CA ALA A 231 17.15 18.41 1.48
C ALA A 231 17.54 19.29 2.69
N GLU A 232 17.66 18.72 3.88
CA GLU A 232 18.11 19.40 5.09
C GLU A 232 19.65 19.65 5.11
N SER A 233 20.41 18.83 4.38
CA SER A 233 21.88 18.97 4.32
C SER A 233 22.31 20.33 3.77
N SER A 234 23.45 20.84 4.29
CA SER A 234 23.96 22.13 3.85
C SER A 234 24.35 22.13 2.36
N ARG A 235 24.20 23.27 1.70
CA ARG A 235 24.61 23.47 0.30
C ARG A 235 26.07 23.16 0.03
N LYS A 236 26.94 23.32 1.05
CA LYS A 236 28.36 22.98 0.95
C LYS A 236 28.61 21.50 0.74
N LEU A 237 27.69 20.65 1.19
CA LEU A 237 27.70 19.18 1.02
C LEU A 237 26.84 18.70 -0.15
N GLY A 238 26.37 19.61 -1.00
CA GLY A 238 25.50 19.27 -2.14
C GLY A 238 24.01 19.13 -1.79
N GLY A 239 23.59 19.49 -0.57
CA GLY A 239 22.18 19.52 -0.16
C GLY A 239 21.47 20.82 -0.53
N LEU A 240 20.20 20.95 -0.16
CA LEU A 240 19.37 22.12 -0.46
C LEU A 240 19.47 23.20 0.63
N GLY A 241 19.87 22.82 1.86
CA GLY A 241 19.84 23.71 3.03
C GLY A 241 18.43 24.11 3.45
N TYR A 242 17.46 23.24 3.25
CA TYR A 242 16.06 23.41 3.60
C TYR A 242 15.84 23.20 5.10
N THR A 243 14.87 23.90 5.65
CA THR A 243 14.35 23.62 6.99
C THR A 243 13.42 22.41 6.97
N THR A 244 13.14 21.83 8.11
CA THR A 244 12.14 20.75 8.24
C THR A 244 10.74 21.20 7.74
N GLU A 245 10.44 22.51 7.87
CA GLU A 245 9.19 23.10 7.36
C GLU A 245 9.16 23.10 5.83
N ASP A 246 10.24 23.52 5.16
CA ASP A 246 10.36 23.53 3.70
C ASP A 246 10.22 22.09 3.13
N VAL A 247 10.86 21.11 3.77
CA VAL A 247 10.71 19.68 3.38
C VAL A 247 9.26 19.23 3.56
N GLY A 248 8.62 19.61 4.65
CA GLY A 248 7.22 19.32 4.92
C GLY A 248 6.28 19.90 3.86
N GLU A 249 6.54 21.13 3.41
CA GLU A 249 5.80 21.81 2.34
C GLU A 249 5.91 21.05 1.02
N VAL A 250 7.12 20.68 0.58
CA VAL A 250 7.33 19.89 -0.65
C VAL A 250 6.59 18.56 -0.59
N LEU A 251 6.65 17.86 0.54
CA LEU A 251 5.96 16.60 0.72
C LEU A 251 4.43 16.76 0.71
N ALA A 252 3.89 17.82 1.32
CA ALA A 252 2.46 18.12 1.34
C ALA A 252 1.93 18.45 -0.05
N ILE A 253 2.62 19.31 -0.81
CA ILE A 253 2.27 19.66 -2.20
C ILE A 253 2.31 18.41 -3.07
N SER A 254 3.35 17.60 -2.96
CA SER A 254 3.48 16.36 -3.73
C SER A 254 2.37 15.37 -3.41
N GLY A 255 2.02 15.23 -2.13
CA GLY A 255 0.96 14.34 -1.70
C GLY A 255 -0.42 14.78 -2.19
N PHE A 256 -0.74 16.07 -2.12
CA PHE A 256 -1.98 16.61 -2.65
C PHE A 256 -2.08 16.42 -4.18
N SER A 257 -1.00 16.74 -4.90
CA SER A 257 -0.93 16.56 -6.35
C SER A 257 -1.08 15.08 -6.75
N LEU A 258 -0.49 14.18 -5.98
CA LEU A 258 -0.65 12.74 -6.16
C LEU A 258 -2.12 12.30 -6.05
N LEU A 259 -2.84 12.84 -5.07
CA LEU A 259 -4.25 12.56 -4.85
C LEU A 259 -5.10 12.98 -6.07
N VAL A 260 -4.88 14.20 -6.55
CA VAL A 260 -5.56 14.70 -7.76
C VAL A 260 -5.22 13.84 -8.98
N PHE A 261 -3.95 13.53 -9.20
CA PHE A 261 -3.52 12.68 -10.31
C PHE A 261 -4.19 11.30 -10.27
N GLN A 262 -4.21 10.67 -9.11
CA GLN A 262 -4.68 9.30 -8.95
C GLN A 262 -6.19 9.16 -9.14
N LEU A 263 -6.95 10.16 -8.74
CA LEU A 263 -8.40 10.16 -8.91
C LEU A 263 -8.84 10.55 -10.32
N SER A 264 -8.09 11.42 -11.01
CA SER A 264 -8.50 11.97 -12.30
C SER A 264 -7.74 11.39 -13.49
N LEU A 265 -6.42 11.44 -13.47
CA LEU A 265 -5.58 11.17 -14.65
C LEU A 265 -5.16 9.71 -14.77
N TYR A 266 -4.85 9.04 -13.63
CA TYR A 266 -4.36 7.66 -13.65
C TYR A 266 -5.36 6.68 -14.29
N PRO A 267 -6.67 6.67 -13.94
CA PRO A 267 -7.63 5.75 -14.56
C PRO A 267 -7.76 5.97 -16.07
N TYR A 268 -7.62 7.22 -16.53
CA TYR A 268 -7.66 7.54 -17.96
C TYR A 268 -6.41 7.02 -18.70
N MET A 269 -5.23 7.25 -18.13
CA MET A 269 -3.97 6.75 -18.70
C MET A 269 -3.93 5.23 -18.75
N GLU A 270 -4.37 4.58 -17.69
CA GLU A 270 -4.40 3.12 -17.59
C GLU A 270 -5.38 2.51 -18.58
N ARG A 271 -6.53 3.14 -18.79
CA ARG A 271 -7.53 2.71 -19.78
C ARG A 271 -7.03 2.78 -21.23
N ILE A 272 -6.20 3.78 -21.56
CA ILE A 272 -5.66 3.95 -22.93
C ILE A 272 -4.44 3.05 -23.18
N LEU A 273 -3.49 3.05 -22.26
CA LEU A 273 -2.19 2.40 -22.43
C LEU A 273 -2.13 1.01 -21.80
N GLY A 274 -3.01 0.74 -20.83
CA GLY A 274 -2.93 -0.46 -19.99
C GLY A 274 -1.92 -0.32 -18.84
N PRO A 275 -2.05 -1.17 -17.79
CA PRO A 275 -1.25 -1.04 -16.57
C PRO A 275 0.24 -1.33 -16.78
N ILE A 276 0.58 -2.28 -17.66
CA ILE A 276 1.98 -2.70 -17.90
C ILE A 276 2.78 -1.61 -18.62
N PRO A 277 2.32 -1.04 -19.76
CA PRO A 277 3.02 0.05 -20.40
C PRO A 277 3.15 1.28 -19.53
N VAL A 278 2.09 1.67 -18.81
CA VAL A 278 2.14 2.81 -17.86
C VAL A 278 3.23 2.60 -16.82
N ALA A 279 3.28 1.42 -16.19
CA ALA A 279 4.30 1.10 -15.20
C ALA A 279 5.73 1.12 -15.79
N ARG A 280 5.92 0.56 -16.99
CA ARG A 280 7.24 0.55 -17.67
C ARG A 280 7.71 1.96 -18.04
N ILE A 281 6.85 2.76 -18.65
CA ILE A 281 7.16 4.14 -19.03
C ILE A 281 7.50 4.95 -17.77
N SER A 282 6.68 4.85 -16.73
CA SER A 282 6.92 5.50 -15.44
C SER A 282 8.27 5.09 -14.82
N ALA A 283 8.63 3.81 -14.89
CA ALA A 283 9.91 3.32 -14.36
C ALA A 283 11.11 3.92 -15.12
N VAL A 284 11.07 3.96 -16.45
CA VAL A 284 12.15 4.54 -17.28
C VAL A 284 12.30 6.05 -17.01
N ILE A 285 11.18 6.78 -17.00
CA ILE A 285 11.22 8.24 -16.79
C ILE A 285 11.68 8.54 -15.35
N SER A 286 11.32 7.72 -14.37
CA SER A 286 11.74 7.93 -12.96
C SER A 286 13.26 7.85 -12.80
N ILE A 287 13.98 7.03 -13.58
CA ILE A 287 15.44 6.96 -13.56
C ILE A 287 16.05 8.30 -14.00
N LEU A 288 15.56 8.85 -15.13
CA LEU A 288 16.02 10.15 -15.65
C LEU A 288 15.71 11.27 -14.66
N LEU A 289 14.52 11.25 -14.07
CA LEU A 289 14.10 12.24 -13.08
C LEU A 289 14.98 12.21 -11.82
N LEU A 290 15.27 11.03 -11.27
CA LEU A 290 16.13 10.91 -10.09
C LEU A 290 17.57 11.35 -10.39
N SER A 291 18.08 11.07 -11.58
CA SER A 291 19.40 11.53 -12.06
C SER A 291 19.47 13.06 -12.19
N SER A 292 18.33 13.77 -12.27
CA SER A 292 18.30 15.24 -12.35
C SER A 292 18.41 15.95 -11.01
N TYR A 293 18.20 15.29 -9.86
CA TYR A 293 18.21 15.91 -8.54
C TYR A 293 19.51 16.65 -8.19
N PRO A 294 20.71 16.10 -8.46
CA PRO A 294 21.96 16.83 -8.22
C PRO A 294 22.04 18.14 -9.01
N PHE A 295 21.50 18.17 -10.23
CA PHE A 295 21.48 19.39 -11.07
C PHE A 295 20.46 20.41 -10.54
N ILE A 296 19.32 19.95 -10.01
CA ILE A 296 18.33 20.82 -9.36
C ILE A 296 18.94 21.50 -8.14
N ALA A 297 19.78 20.81 -7.38
CA ALA A 297 20.48 21.37 -6.22
C ALA A 297 21.43 22.53 -6.55
N MET A 298 21.89 22.62 -7.79
CA MET A 298 22.75 23.73 -8.24
C MET A 298 22.00 25.05 -8.43
N LEU A 299 20.67 24.99 -8.46
CA LEU A 299 19.82 26.17 -8.60
C LEU A 299 19.60 26.89 -7.27
N SER A 300 19.05 28.10 -7.34
CA SER A 300 18.72 28.90 -6.16
C SER A 300 17.42 29.69 -6.34
N GLY A 301 16.84 30.13 -5.23
CA GLY A 301 15.63 30.94 -5.21
C GLY A 301 14.41 30.24 -5.79
N LEU A 302 13.53 30.99 -6.47
CA LEU A 302 12.26 30.48 -7.01
C LEU A 302 12.43 29.32 -8.00
N GLY A 303 13.52 29.33 -8.79
CA GLY A 303 13.80 28.25 -9.75
C GLY A 303 14.02 26.91 -9.06
N LEU A 304 14.73 26.88 -7.95
CA LEU A 304 14.92 25.69 -7.12
C LEU A 304 13.58 25.22 -6.55
N SER A 305 12.80 26.11 -5.94
CA SER A 305 11.53 25.76 -5.30
C SER A 305 10.54 25.17 -6.33
N ILE A 306 10.41 25.76 -7.49
CA ILE A 306 9.52 25.24 -8.54
C ILE A 306 9.99 23.87 -9.03
N LEU A 307 11.28 23.73 -9.35
CA LEU A 307 11.78 22.47 -9.93
C LEU A 307 11.80 21.32 -8.94
N ILE A 308 12.09 21.56 -7.66
CA ILE A 308 12.06 20.50 -6.64
C ILE A 308 10.63 20.01 -6.37
N ASN A 309 9.67 20.93 -6.34
CA ASN A 309 8.25 20.57 -6.22
C ASN A 309 7.77 19.77 -7.44
N CYS A 310 8.07 20.22 -8.66
CA CYS A 310 7.74 19.48 -9.88
C CYS A 310 8.37 18.09 -9.89
N ALA A 311 9.66 17.99 -9.55
CA ALA A 311 10.38 16.72 -9.51
C ALA A 311 9.79 15.77 -8.44
N SER A 312 9.46 16.27 -7.26
CA SER A 312 8.83 15.51 -6.19
C SER A 312 7.43 15.00 -6.57
N ILE A 313 6.61 15.86 -7.20
CA ILE A 313 5.29 15.48 -7.72
C ILE A 313 5.44 14.36 -8.76
N MET A 314 6.29 14.55 -9.77
CA MET A 314 6.49 13.56 -10.83
C MET A 314 6.99 12.22 -10.27
N LYS A 315 7.96 12.25 -9.32
CA LYS A 315 8.47 11.05 -8.66
C LYS A 315 7.34 10.28 -7.97
N ASN A 316 6.51 10.95 -7.21
CA ASN A 316 5.40 10.32 -6.49
C ASN A 316 4.35 9.76 -7.45
N VAL A 317 4.02 10.48 -8.51
CA VAL A 317 3.13 10.02 -9.60
C VAL A 317 3.66 8.75 -10.25
N PHE A 318 4.93 8.71 -10.62
CA PHE A 318 5.54 7.53 -11.22
C PHE A 318 5.60 6.36 -10.24
N SER A 319 5.98 6.60 -8.97
CA SER A 319 6.00 5.57 -7.94
C SER A 319 4.65 4.88 -7.78
N VAL A 320 3.58 5.65 -7.67
CA VAL A 320 2.23 5.08 -7.49
C VAL A 320 1.74 4.38 -8.76
N SER A 321 2.06 4.91 -9.93
CA SER A 321 1.72 4.27 -11.21
C SER A 321 2.40 2.89 -11.34
N ILE A 322 3.68 2.78 -10.97
CA ILE A 322 4.41 1.51 -10.95
C ILE A 322 3.80 0.53 -9.95
N ILE A 323 3.56 0.97 -8.72
CA ILE A 323 3.00 0.13 -7.65
C ILE A 323 1.60 -0.38 -8.03
N THR A 324 0.74 0.48 -8.57
CA THR A 324 -0.62 0.10 -8.97
C THR A 324 -0.59 -0.91 -10.12
N GLY A 325 0.26 -0.69 -11.13
CA GLY A 325 0.46 -1.64 -12.22
C GLY A 325 0.95 -3.01 -11.73
N LEU A 326 1.88 -3.05 -10.77
CA LEU A 326 2.35 -4.29 -10.17
C LEU A 326 1.26 -5.00 -9.36
N PHE A 327 0.37 -4.28 -8.67
CA PHE A 327 -0.76 -4.87 -7.97
C PHE A 327 -1.76 -5.52 -8.93
N ILE A 328 -2.05 -4.88 -10.06
CA ILE A 328 -2.90 -5.45 -11.11
C ILE A 328 -2.28 -6.74 -11.64
N LEU A 329 -0.97 -6.72 -11.97
CA LEU A 329 -0.26 -7.90 -12.45
C LEU A 329 -0.30 -9.06 -11.45
N GLN A 330 -0.05 -8.80 -10.17
CA GLN A 330 -0.07 -9.82 -9.11
C GLN A 330 -1.44 -10.46 -8.96
N ASN A 331 -2.52 -9.67 -8.97
CA ASN A 331 -3.87 -10.18 -8.80
C ASN A 331 -4.41 -10.89 -10.05
N ASN A 332 -3.92 -10.51 -11.24
CA ASN A 332 -4.29 -11.17 -12.51
C ASN A 332 -3.47 -12.45 -12.78
N ALA A 333 -2.34 -12.64 -12.09
CA ALA A 333 -1.48 -13.82 -12.23
C ALA A 333 -2.01 -15.05 -11.47
N VAL A 334 -3.06 -14.91 -10.66
CA VAL A 334 -3.61 -15.96 -9.81
C VAL A 334 -5.13 -15.99 -9.82
N ASP A 335 -5.69 -17.18 -9.53
CA ASP A 335 -7.12 -17.35 -9.35
C ASP A 335 -7.63 -16.62 -8.10
N GLN A 336 -8.93 -16.35 -8.04
CA GLN A 336 -9.55 -15.62 -6.94
C GLN A 336 -9.29 -16.24 -5.56
N ASN A 337 -9.34 -17.56 -5.46
CA ASN A 337 -9.11 -18.33 -4.23
C ASN A 337 -7.66 -18.29 -3.73
N GLN A 338 -6.72 -17.75 -4.51
CA GLN A 338 -5.31 -17.63 -4.18
C GLN A 338 -4.83 -16.18 -4.05
N ARG A 339 -5.68 -15.19 -4.35
CA ARG A 339 -5.31 -13.76 -4.32
C ARG A 339 -4.87 -13.28 -2.95
N GLY A 340 -5.53 -13.73 -1.89
CA GLY A 340 -5.15 -13.38 -0.52
C GLY A 340 -3.76 -13.89 -0.16
N ALA A 341 -3.49 -15.17 -0.45
CA ALA A 341 -2.17 -15.77 -0.21
C ALA A 341 -1.08 -15.12 -1.07
N ALA A 342 -1.34 -14.86 -2.37
CA ALA A 342 -0.42 -14.17 -3.27
C ALA A 342 -0.08 -12.75 -2.78
N ASN A 343 -1.10 -11.95 -2.41
CA ASN A 343 -0.91 -10.64 -1.81
C ASN A 343 -0.22 -10.73 -0.44
N GLY A 344 -0.45 -11.79 0.34
CA GLY A 344 0.27 -12.08 1.59
C GLY A 344 1.77 -12.26 1.37
N ILE A 345 2.17 -13.07 0.38
CA ILE A 345 3.58 -13.27 -0.01
C ILE A 345 4.20 -11.93 -0.45
N SER A 346 3.49 -11.19 -1.29
CA SER A 346 3.92 -9.87 -1.74
C SER A 346 4.15 -8.89 -0.59
N MET A 347 3.24 -8.85 0.39
CA MET A 347 3.36 -8.01 1.59
C MET A 347 4.50 -8.45 2.51
N THR A 348 4.74 -9.74 2.65
CA THR A 348 5.87 -10.28 3.41
C THR A 348 7.18 -9.81 2.79
N GLY A 349 7.37 -10.03 1.49
CA GLY A 349 8.56 -9.58 0.77
C GLY A 349 8.77 -8.08 0.90
N MET A 350 7.75 -7.27 0.59
CA MET A 350 7.80 -5.82 0.71
C MET A 350 8.17 -5.37 2.13
N SER A 351 7.61 -6.00 3.16
CA SER A 351 7.89 -5.62 4.55
C SER A 351 9.33 -5.92 4.97
N LEU A 352 9.90 -7.03 4.50
CA LEU A 352 11.31 -7.36 4.72
C LEU A 352 12.23 -6.35 4.03
N PHE A 353 11.98 -6.02 2.77
CA PHE A 353 12.78 -5.04 2.02
C PHE A 353 12.68 -3.64 2.63
N LYS A 354 11.48 -3.20 3.03
CA LYS A 354 11.29 -1.91 3.72
C LYS A 354 11.93 -1.88 5.12
N ALA A 355 12.06 -3.00 5.81
CA ALA A 355 12.76 -3.04 7.10
C ALA A 355 14.28 -2.83 6.95
N VAL A 356 14.85 -3.23 5.82
CA VAL A 356 16.30 -3.07 5.53
C VAL A 356 16.63 -1.65 5.05
N GLY A 357 15.70 -0.95 4.36
CA GLY A 357 15.92 0.38 3.78
C GLY A 357 16.48 1.42 4.75
N PRO A 358 15.85 1.66 5.92
CA PRO A 358 16.35 2.62 6.90
C PRO A 358 17.69 2.23 7.53
N ALA A 359 17.97 0.92 7.63
CA ALA A 359 19.25 0.44 8.16
C ALA A 359 20.39 0.70 7.18
N GLY A 360 20.16 0.56 5.88
CA GLY A 360 21.14 0.86 4.83
C GLY A 360 21.34 2.36 4.61
N GLY A 361 20.27 3.14 4.57
CA GLY A 361 20.34 4.61 4.39
C GLY A 361 20.94 5.37 5.57
N GLY A 362 20.88 4.81 6.79
CA GLY A 362 21.53 5.41 7.96
C GLY A 362 22.99 5.00 8.16
N ALA A 363 23.51 4.06 7.34
CA ALA A 363 24.88 3.59 7.38
C ALA A 363 25.77 4.21 6.29
N MET A 364 25.17 4.87 5.29
CA MET A 364 25.82 5.69 4.26
C MET A 364 25.87 7.15 4.67
#